data_0d51b7a523394fdc728602801e49da05
#
_entry.id   0d51b7a523394fdc728602801e49da05
#
_cell.length_a   1.000
_cell.length_b   1.000
_cell.length_c   1.000
_cell.angle_alpha   90.00
_cell.angle_beta   90.00
_cell.angle_gamma   90.00
#
_symmetry.space_group_name_H-M   'P 1'
#
loop_
_entity.id
_entity.type
_entity.pdbx_description
1 polymer ?
#
loop_
_entity_poly.entity_id
_entity_poly.type
_entity_poly.pdbx_seq_one_letter_code
_entity_poly.pdbx_strand_id
1 'polypeptide(L)'
;MQRRTFLSSLAAALPLAASMPDKVGIGYNTYCLRGLKMTDRQHFEQAAAWNLDALFLQDSLDPRAQDPAHWVEVKQWASEFNLHLQTGGSGFLPKTPQQWDSNLAQVRNNIARAKACGSPILRAVCASFRHELPLESTEANMDLAIKVLRAIRTEVIDSGLKVAIEVHKDFQAWEHKQIIETAGKEFVGTYLDTGNPVFTLEDPLLTLETLAPYTLTFHLRDSVVYEHQNGIAVQWVPLGEGTIDFKHLIARARQLLNPDVRIFIKPITGRPPAILPVYDEQWWAKWYPKARAQEYARFLTIARRGRPYEKHVVQEDLTGRPIPAPYQLALNYQQKEHMERSIAYAREVLKLGIRS
;
A
#
# COMPACT_ATOMS: atom_id res chain seq x y z
N MET A 1 -60.78 -11.32 -21.70
CA MET A 1 -59.70 -10.48 -22.24
C MET A 1 -59.01 -9.77 -21.05
N GLN A 2 -57.93 -10.33 -20.52
CA GLN A 2 -57.15 -9.71 -19.43
C GLN A 2 -55.91 -9.05 -20.04
N ARG A 3 -55.79 -7.74 -19.91
CA ARG A 3 -54.61 -6.98 -20.33
C ARG A 3 -53.49 -7.23 -19.32
N ARG A 4 -52.39 -7.85 -19.78
CA ARG A 4 -51.12 -7.92 -19.04
C ARG A 4 -50.38 -6.59 -19.18
N THR A 5 -50.23 -5.88 -18.09
CA THR A 5 -49.40 -4.69 -17.99
C THR A 5 -47.95 -5.14 -17.84
N PHE A 6 -47.09 -4.84 -18.80
CA PHE A 6 -45.64 -5.01 -18.74
C PHE A 6 -45.07 -3.87 -17.89
N LEU A 7 -44.58 -4.20 -16.71
CA LEU A 7 -43.73 -3.30 -15.92
C LEU A 7 -42.30 -3.34 -16.53
N SER A 8 -41.96 -2.31 -17.29
CA SER A 8 -40.59 -2.06 -17.69
C SER A 8 -39.81 -1.55 -16.46
N SER A 9 -38.94 -2.40 -15.92
CA SER A 9 -37.94 -2.00 -14.93
C SER A 9 -36.92 -1.10 -15.60
N LEU A 10 -36.95 0.21 -15.33
CA LEU A 10 -35.84 1.10 -15.61
C LEU A 10 -34.68 0.65 -14.68
N ALA A 11 -33.68 -0.02 -15.24
CA ALA A 11 -32.40 -0.15 -14.61
C ALA A 11 -31.77 1.25 -14.55
N ALA A 12 -31.73 1.84 -13.37
CA ALA A 12 -30.99 3.07 -13.15
C ALA A 12 -29.52 2.79 -13.49
N ALA A 13 -29.02 3.34 -14.59
CA ALA A 13 -27.62 3.34 -14.91
C ALA A 13 -26.88 4.09 -13.80
N LEU A 14 -26.06 3.36 -13.03
CA LEU A 14 -25.12 3.98 -12.11
C LEU A 14 -24.25 4.93 -12.95
N PRO A 15 -24.00 6.17 -12.47
CA PRO A 15 -23.11 7.08 -13.17
C PRO A 15 -21.77 6.36 -13.38
N LEU A 16 -21.27 6.30 -14.61
CA LEU A 16 -19.90 5.86 -14.89
C LEU A 16 -18.99 6.71 -14.01
N ALA A 17 -18.28 6.06 -13.08
CA ALA A 17 -17.24 6.74 -12.33
C ALA A 17 -16.26 7.34 -13.36
N ALA A 18 -15.89 8.61 -13.17
CA ALA A 18 -14.92 9.25 -14.05
C ALA A 18 -13.62 8.43 -14.02
N SER A 19 -13.18 7.98 -15.19
CA SER A 19 -11.96 7.18 -15.34
C SER A 19 -10.72 8.02 -15.09
N MET A 20 -9.62 7.39 -14.67
CA MET A 20 -8.33 8.08 -14.55
C MET A 20 -7.91 8.70 -15.89
N PRO A 21 -7.27 9.89 -15.89
CA PRO A 21 -6.79 10.52 -17.11
C PRO A 21 -5.70 9.67 -17.80
N ASP A 22 -5.50 9.89 -19.09
CA ASP A 22 -4.46 9.16 -19.85
C ASP A 22 -3.06 9.43 -19.32
N LYS A 23 -2.79 10.67 -18.87
CA LYS A 23 -1.55 11.05 -18.20
C LYS A 23 -1.79 11.17 -16.70
N VAL A 24 -1.20 10.27 -15.95
CA VAL A 24 -1.27 10.23 -14.48
C VAL A 24 0.12 10.49 -13.91
N GLY A 25 0.21 11.47 -13.02
CA GLY A 25 1.46 11.78 -12.33
C GLY A 25 1.93 10.63 -11.44
N ILE A 26 3.25 10.43 -11.37
CA ILE A 26 3.87 9.44 -10.51
C ILE A 26 4.76 10.09 -9.44
N GLY A 27 4.73 9.48 -8.26
CA GLY A 27 5.64 9.79 -7.17
C GLY A 27 6.41 8.57 -6.72
N TYR A 28 7.19 8.72 -5.65
CA TYR A 28 7.80 7.58 -4.99
C TYR A 28 7.51 7.57 -3.50
N ASN A 29 7.60 6.39 -2.90
CA ASN A 29 7.47 6.19 -1.46
C ASN A 29 8.87 6.21 -0.82
N THR A 30 9.08 7.10 0.16
CA THR A 30 10.40 7.34 0.76
C THR A 30 10.99 6.12 1.46
N TYR A 31 10.18 5.19 1.94
CA TYR A 31 10.65 3.96 2.58
C TYR A 31 11.50 3.09 1.65
N CYS A 32 11.39 3.27 0.33
CA CYS A 32 12.21 2.55 -0.64
C CYS A 32 13.70 2.87 -0.54
N LEU A 33 14.04 4.07 -0.04
CA LEU A 33 15.40 4.56 0.14
C LEU A 33 15.84 4.59 1.61
N ARG A 34 15.19 3.78 2.47
CA ARG A 34 15.41 3.77 3.93
C ARG A 34 16.87 3.56 4.37
N GLY A 35 17.64 2.84 3.57
CA GLY A 35 19.07 2.60 3.83
C GLY A 35 19.93 3.84 3.70
N LEU A 36 19.52 4.81 2.89
CA LEU A 36 20.24 6.06 2.67
C LEU A 36 20.11 7.06 3.82
N LYS A 37 19.16 6.83 4.74
CA LYS A 37 18.90 7.70 5.92
C LYS A 37 18.78 9.19 5.55
N MET A 38 18.08 9.47 4.45
CA MET A 38 17.87 10.82 3.94
C MET A 38 16.96 11.62 4.89
N THR A 39 17.22 12.94 5.00
CA THR A 39 16.27 13.88 5.61
C THR A 39 15.05 14.07 4.72
N ASP A 40 13.97 14.62 5.30
CA ASP A 40 12.76 14.84 4.52
C ASP A 40 13.02 15.79 3.34
N ARG A 41 13.79 16.89 3.52
CA ARG A 41 14.15 17.78 2.42
C ARG A 41 14.91 17.07 1.30
N GLN A 42 15.86 16.20 1.65
CA GLN A 42 16.60 15.41 0.65
C GLN A 42 15.66 14.49 -0.17
N HIS A 43 14.57 14.00 0.41
CA HIS A 43 13.56 13.25 -0.35
C HIS A 43 12.81 14.13 -1.35
N PHE A 44 12.53 15.41 -1.06
CA PHE A 44 11.95 16.34 -2.03
C PHE A 44 12.95 16.64 -3.17
N GLU A 45 14.20 16.91 -2.83
CA GLU A 45 15.28 17.12 -3.80
C GLU A 45 15.45 15.92 -4.73
N GLN A 46 15.41 14.70 -4.17
CA GLN A 46 15.52 13.46 -4.96
C GLN A 46 14.30 13.24 -5.87
N ALA A 47 13.08 13.53 -5.40
CA ALA A 47 11.87 13.47 -6.23
C ALA A 47 11.95 14.44 -7.41
N ALA A 48 12.43 15.67 -7.16
CA ALA A 48 12.66 16.67 -8.19
C ALA A 48 13.75 16.25 -9.18
N ALA A 49 14.88 15.71 -8.70
CA ALA A 49 15.96 15.19 -9.54
C ALA A 49 15.52 14.05 -10.45
N TRP A 50 14.58 13.22 -10.01
CA TRP A 50 13.95 12.19 -10.83
C TRP A 50 12.78 12.69 -11.67
N ASN A 51 12.49 14.00 -11.65
CA ASN A 51 11.38 14.63 -12.38
C ASN A 51 10.03 13.97 -12.07
N LEU A 52 9.75 13.71 -10.79
CA LEU A 52 8.50 13.11 -10.33
C LEU A 52 7.44 14.17 -10.03
N ASP A 53 6.17 13.74 -10.00
CA ASP A 53 5.00 14.61 -9.79
C ASP A 53 4.54 14.62 -8.33
N ALA A 54 4.96 13.63 -7.53
CA ALA A 54 4.49 13.45 -6.16
C ALA A 54 5.56 12.81 -5.26
N LEU A 55 5.37 12.98 -3.95
CA LEU A 55 6.15 12.32 -2.90
C LEU A 55 5.22 11.71 -1.86
N PHE A 56 5.47 10.44 -1.51
CA PHE A 56 4.84 9.80 -0.36
C PHE A 56 5.84 9.69 0.78
N LEU A 57 5.73 10.59 1.75
CA LEU A 57 6.55 10.61 2.95
C LEU A 57 5.99 9.63 3.97
N GLN A 58 6.47 8.37 3.94
CA GLN A 58 5.87 7.29 4.73
C GLN A 58 6.18 7.41 6.22
N ASP A 59 7.44 7.19 6.59
CA ASP A 59 7.93 7.29 7.96
C ASP A 59 9.16 8.19 7.93
N SER A 60 9.02 9.42 8.43
CA SER A 60 10.12 10.37 8.44
C SER A 60 11.26 9.89 9.34
N LEU A 61 12.46 9.88 8.78
CA LEU A 61 13.72 9.64 9.51
C LEU A 61 14.44 10.96 9.85
N ASP A 62 13.81 12.10 9.55
CA ASP A 62 14.37 13.41 9.89
C ASP A 62 14.44 13.57 11.40
N PRO A 63 15.59 14.00 11.97
CA PRO A 63 15.74 14.24 13.40
C PRO A 63 14.70 15.21 13.98
N ARG A 64 14.14 16.10 13.15
CA ARG A 64 13.14 17.10 13.55
C ARG A 64 11.69 16.60 13.39
N ALA A 65 11.46 15.36 13.00
CA ALA A 65 10.12 14.82 12.76
C ALA A 65 9.19 14.87 13.99
N GLN A 66 9.72 15.10 15.19
CA GLN A 66 8.93 15.29 16.40
C GLN A 66 8.54 16.76 16.64
N ASP A 67 9.18 17.71 15.95
CA ASP A 67 8.87 19.14 16.02
C ASP A 67 7.66 19.47 15.12
N PRO A 68 6.56 20.01 15.65
CA PRO A 68 5.42 20.46 14.84
C PRO A 68 5.78 21.49 13.74
N ALA A 69 6.77 22.36 13.98
CA ALA A 69 7.22 23.36 13.01
C ALA A 69 7.83 22.71 11.77
N HIS A 70 8.50 21.57 11.90
CA HIS A 70 9.06 20.80 10.80
C HIS A 70 7.98 20.46 9.74
N TRP A 71 6.78 20.07 10.15
CA TRP A 71 5.72 19.69 9.23
C TRP A 71 5.13 20.86 8.45
N VAL A 72 5.25 22.08 8.98
CA VAL A 72 4.94 23.30 8.24
C VAL A 72 5.99 23.55 7.16
N GLU A 73 7.28 23.34 7.46
CA GLU A 73 8.36 23.41 6.47
C GLU A 73 8.17 22.35 5.37
N VAL A 74 7.79 21.11 5.73
CA VAL A 74 7.49 20.03 4.78
C VAL A 74 6.42 20.45 3.78
N LYS A 75 5.38 21.18 4.22
CA LYS A 75 4.38 21.78 3.33
C LYS A 75 4.99 22.81 2.38
N GLN A 76 5.89 23.66 2.89
CA GLN A 76 6.57 24.66 2.06
C GLN A 76 7.44 24.00 0.99
N TRP A 77 8.18 22.94 1.34
CA TRP A 77 8.98 22.16 0.36
C TRP A 77 8.10 21.51 -0.69
N ALA A 78 6.95 20.97 -0.32
CA ALA A 78 6.01 20.42 -1.30
C ALA A 78 5.61 21.47 -2.35
N SER A 79 5.41 22.72 -1.93
CA SER A 79 5.11 23.85 -2.82
C SER A 79 6.35 24.30 -3.60
N GLU A 80 7.53 24.42 -2.96
CA GLU A 80 8.81 24.81 -3.57
C GLU A 80 9.17 23.89 -4.73
N PHE A 81 9.04 22.57 -4.54
CA PHE A 81 9.35 21.56 -5.55
C PHE A 81 8.15 21.24 -6.47
N ASN A 82 7.00 21.88 -6.24
CA ASN A 82 5.74 21.60 -6.94
C ASN A 82 5.40 20.11 -6.97
N LEU A 83 5.43 19.45 -5.80
CA LEU A 83 5.15 18.03 -5.63
C LEU A 83 3.84 17.84 -4.85
N HIS A 84 2.97 16.93 -5.33
CA HIS A 84 1.84 16.46 -4.52
C HIS A 84 2.38 15.62 -3.37
N LEU A 85 2.01 15.98 -2.13
CA LEU A 85 2.47 15.29 -0.94
C LEU A 85 1.38 14.40 -0.34
N GLN A 86 1.75 13.18 0.01
CA GLN A 86 0.98 12.30 0.89
C GLN A 86 1.87 11.76 2.00
N THR A 87 1.27 11.44 3.16
CA THR A 87 2.03 11.00 4.33
C THR A 87 1.48 9.72 4.95
N GLY A 88 2.32 9.08 5.73
CA GLY A 88 1.99 7.91 6.52
C GLY A 88 2.22 8.09 8.01
N GLY A 89 1.88 7.07 8.75
CA GLY A 89 2.14 6.97 10.17
C GLY A 89 2.20 5.50 10.59
N SER A 90 2.95 5.24 11.64
CA SER A 90 3.06 3.94 12.29
C SER A 90 2.16 3.85 13.53
N GLY A 91 2.01 2.64 14.09
CA GLY A 91 1.35 2.44 15.37
C GLY A 91 -0.17 2.59 15.34
N PHE A 92 -0.82 2.07 14.29
CA PHE A 92 -2.27 2.20 14.13
C PHE A 92 -3.07 1.33 15.09
N LEU A 93 -2.70 0.05 15.29
CA LEU A 93 -3.38 -0.83 16.24
C LEU A 93 -2.62 -0.93 17.56
N PRO A 94 -3.31 -0.89 18.72
CA PRO A 94 -2.71 -1.23 20.00
C PRO A 94 -2.36 -2.72 20.04
N LYS A 95 -1.16 -3.06 20.53
CA LYS A 95 -0.72 -4.46 20.67
C LYS A 95 -1.31 -5.15 21.89
N THR A 96 -1.70 -4.37 22.90
CA THR A 96 -2.36 -4.84 24.12
C THR A 96 -3.46 -3.86 24.53
N PRO A 97 -4.46 -4.28 25.32
CA PRO A 97 -5.50 -3.38 25.81
C PRO A 97 -4.96 -2.15 26.58
N GLN A 98 -3.85 -2.32 27.30
CA GLN A 98 -3.21 -1.26 28.10
C GLN A 98 -2.61 -0.15 27.21
N GLN A 99 -2.33 -0.44 25.95
CA GLN A 99 -1.78 0.52 25.00
C GLN A 99 -2.85 1.36 24.29
N TRP A 100 -4.14 1.18 24.62
CA TRP A 100 -5.23 1.86 23.91
C TRP A 100 -5.05 3.39 23.86
N ASP A 101 -4.89 4.03 25.00
CA ASP A 101 -4.80 5.49 25.06
C ASP A 101 -3.51 6.04 24.42
N SER A 102 -2.38 5.39 24.67
CA SER A 102 -1.10 5.78 24.05
C SER A 102 -1.10 5.57 22.54
N ASN A 103 -1.77 4.53 22.07
CA ASN A 103 -1.95 4.27 20.65
C ASN A 103 -2.84 5.35 19.99
N LEU A 104 -3.98 5.69 20.59
CA LEU A 104 -4.83 6.77 20.08
C LEU A 104 -4.10 8.11 20.08
N ALA A 105 -3.31 8.41 21.10
CA ALA A 105 -2.48 9.63 21.13
C ALA A 105 -1.48 9.65 19.96
N GLN A 106 -0.83 8.52 19.67
CA GLN A 106 0.07 8.40 18.52
C GLN A 106 -0.67 8.61 17.19
N VAL A 107 -1.85 8.02 17.00
CA VAL A 107 -2.64 8.20 15.78
C VAL A 107 -3.08 9.66 15.63
N ARG A 108 -3.51 10.33 16.72
CA ARG A 108 -3.84 11.76 16.72
C ARG A 108 -2.65 12.65 16.36
N ASN A 109 -1.46 12.32 16.84
CA ASN A 109 -0.22 13.00 16.43
C ASN A 109 0.02 12.85 14.92
N ASN A 110 -0.19 11.65 14.37
CA ASN A 110 -0.05 11.42 12.94
C ASN A 110 -1.09 12.22 12.12
N ILE A 111 -2.34 12.35 12.60
CA ILE A 111 -3.37 13.21 12.00
C ILE A 111 -2.92 14.67 12.00
N ALA A 112 -2.42 15.17 13.14
CA ALA A 112 -1.94 16.54 13.26
C ALA A 112 -0.79 16.84 12.30
N ARG A 113 0.17 15.92 12.16
CA ARG A 113 1.30 16.01 11.21
C ARG A 113 0.81 16.04 9.76
N ALA A 114 -0.07 15.12 9.38
CA ALA A 114 -0.63 15.06 8.04
C ALA A 114 -1.37 16.36 7.68
N LYS A 115 -2.16 16.90 8.62
CA LYS A 115 -2.82 18.20 8.47
C LYS A 115 -1.82 19.34 8.30
N ALA A 116 -0.79 19.39 9.14
CA ALA A 116 0.22 20.46 9.13
C ALA A 116 1.00 20.51 7.82
N CYS A 117 1.37 19.35 7.26
CA CYS A 117 2.08 19.29 5.98
C CYS A 117 1.17 19.33 4.74
N GLY A 118 -0.17 19.41 4.94
CA GLY A 118 -1.12 19.53 3.84
C GLY A 118 -1.37 18.23 3.06
N SER A 119 -1.07 17.08 3.65
CA SER A 119 -1.44 15.79 3.06
C SER A 119 -2.96 15.60 3.08
N PRO A 120 -3.59 15.15 1.99
CA PRO A 120 -5.02 14.86 1.98
C PRO A 120 -5.38 13.52 2.64
N ILE A 121 -4.40 12.69 2.89
CA ILE A 121 -4.58 11.37 3.51
C ILE A 121 -3.58 11.12 4.62
N LEU A 122 -3.95 10.21 5.51
CA LEU A 122 -3.06 9.58 6.47
C LEU A 122 -3.03 8.07 6.20
N ARG A 123 -1.89 7.51 5.79
CA ARG A 123 -1.71 6.06 5.71
C ARG A 123 -1.74 5.43 7.10
N ALA A 124 -2.46 4.33 7.25
CA ALA A 124 -2.45 3.47 8.42
C ALA A 124 -2.16 2.02 8.01
N VAL A 125 -1.45 1.27 8.84
CA VAL A 125 -1.17 -0.16 8.65
C VAL A 125 -1.52 -0.92 9.92
N CYS A 126 -2.26 -2.02 9.78
CA CYS A 126 -2.71 -2.80 10.94
C CYS A 126 -1.61 -3.72 11.48
N ALA A 127 -0.93 -4.46 10.60
CA ALA A 127 0.23 -5.27 10.96
C ALA A 127 1.21 -5.43 9.79
N SER A 128 2.44 -5.85 10.09
CA SER A 128 3.40 -6.18 9.01
C SER A 128 3.06 -7.50 8.32
N PHE A 129 2.54 -8.48 9.09
CA PHE A 129 2.05 -9.75 8.58
C PHE A 129 0.78 -10.15 9.33
N ARG A 130 -0.04 -11.03 8.73
CA ARG A 130 -1.26 -11.54 9.32
C ARG A 130 -1.05 -12.19 10.69
N HIS A 131 0.05 -12.92 10.86
CA HIS A 131 0.40 -13.57 12.13
C HIS A 131 0.96 -12.61 13.21
N GLU A 132 1.17 -11.35 12.87
CA GLU A 132 1.56 -10.28 13.80
C GLU A 132 0.38 -9.42 14.24
N LEU A 133 -0.83 -9.72 13.78
CA LEU A 133 -2.04 -9.09 14.28
C LEU A 133 -2.20 -9.34 15.79
N PRO A 134 -2.60 -8.34 16.57
CA PRO A 134 -2.52 -8.41 18.04
C PRO A 134 -3.49 -9.38 18.70
N LEU A 135 -4.57 -9.77 18.03
CA LEU A 135 -5.58 -10.69 18.57
C LEU A 135 -5.57 -12.02 17.82
N GLU A 136 -6.10 -13.06 18.45
CA GLU A 136 -6.03 -14.43 17.94
C GLU A 136 -6.82 -14.67 16.65
N SER A 137 -7.96 -14.02 16.48
CA SER A 137 -8.79 -14.20 15.28
C SER A 137 -8.72 -12.99 14.35
N THR A 138 -8.87 -13.22 13.06
CA THR A 138 -8.94 -12.18 12.05
C THR A 138 -10.12 -11.24 12.30
N GLU A 139 -11.29 -11.78 12.65
CA GLU A 139 -12.49 -11.01 12.95
C GLU A 139 -12.28 -10.06 14.13
N ALA A 140 -11.68 -10.54 15.22
CA ALA A 140 -11.40 -9.70 16.39
C ALA A 140 -10.45 -8.54 16.03
N ASN A 141 -9.48 -8.78 15.13
CA ASN A 141 -8.57 -7.74 14.64
C ASN A 141 -9.27 -6.76 13.69
N MET A 142 -10.21 -7.21 12.87
CA MET A 142 -11.05 -6.33 12.07
C MET A 142 -11.90 -5.41 12.96
N ASP A 143 -12.54 -5.97 14.00
CA ASP A 143 -13.30 -5.20 14.98
C ASP A 143 -12.45 -4.20 15.74
N LEU A 144 -11.20 -4.57 16.09
CA LEU A 144 -10.25 -3.66 16.71
C LEU A 144 -9.89 -2.50 15.77
N ALA A 145 -9.65 -2.77 14.48
CA ALA A 145 -9.36 -1.74 13.49
C ALA A 145 -10.56 -0.78 13.34
N ILE A 146 -11.77 -1.31 13.25
CA ILE A 146 -13.02 -0.53 13.21
C ILE A 146 -13.16 0.34 14.46
N LYS A 147 -12.88 -0.21 15.64
CA LYS A 147 -12.95 0.52 16.91
C LYS A 147 -11.96 1.68 16.96
N VAL A 148 -10.70 1.48 16.51
CA VAL A 148 -9.70 2.57 16.43
C VAL A 148 -10.16 3.63 15.44
N LEU A 149 -10.62 3.25 14.24
CA LEU A 149 -11.13 4.19 13.24
C LEU A 149 -12.27 5.05 13.78
N ARG A 150 -13.26 4.44 14.41
CA ARG A 150 -14.39 5.16 15.00
C ARG A 150 -13.98 6.11 16.12
N ALA A 151 -12.95 5.75 16.91
CA ALA A 151 -12.44 6.57 17.99
C ALA A 151 -11.74 7.85 17.51
N ILE A 152 -11.28 7.89 16.26
CA ILE A 152 -10.61 9.06 15.66
C ILE A 152 -11.45 9.75 14.58
N ARG A 153 -12.71 9.31 14.38
CA ARG A 153 -13.55 9.75 13.26
C ARG A 153 -13.72 11.27 13.23
N THR A 154 -14.06 11.87 14.35
CA THR A 154 -14.29 13.33 14.45
C THR A 154 -13.03 14.10 14.08
N GLU A 155 -11.90 13.74 14.67
CA GLU A 155 -10.61 14.40 14.41
C GLU A 155 -10.19 14.29 12.93
N VAL A 156 -10.44 13.15 12.30
CA VAL A 156 -10.13 12.95 10.87
C VAL A 156 -11.01 13.83 9.99
N ILE A 157 -12.33 13.86 10.23
CA ILE A 157 -13.28 14.69 9.47
C ILE A 157 -12.97 16.17 9.65
N ASP A 158 -12.77 16.64 10.88
CA ASP A 158 -12.46 18.05 11.19
C ASP A 158 -11.11 18.49 10.62
N SER A 159 -10.21 17.54 10.38
CA SER A 159 -8.92 17.84 9.73
C SER A 159 -9.01 17.96 8.20
N GLY A 160 -10.12 17.54 7.59
CA GLY A 160 -10.28 17.44 6.15
C GLY A 160 -9.51 16.31 5.50
N LEU A 161 -8.99 15.36 6.30
CA LEU A 161 -8.23 14.20 5.84
C LEU A 161 -9.13 12.99 5.60
N LYS A 162 -8.53 11.96 4.98
CA LYS A 162 -9.05 10.59 5.01
C LYS A 162 -7.98 9.62 5.51
N VAL A 163 -8.38 8.58 6.22
CA VAL A 163 -7.48 7.48 6.60
C VAL A 163 -7.43 6.48 5.45
N ALA A 164 -6.24 6.21 4.96
CA ALA A 164 -5.97 5.21 3.94
C ALA A 164 -5.36 3.96 4.58
N ILE A 165 -6.17 2.91 4.81
CA ILE A 165 -5.66 1.64 5.36
C ILE A 165 -4.90 0.92 4.26
N GLU A 166 -3.63 0.61 4.51
CA GLU A 166 -2.80 -0.09 3.54
C GLU A 166 -3.23 -1.55 3.40
N VAL A 167 -3.44 -1.98 2.16
CA VAL A 167 -3.42 -3.40 1.80
C VAL A 167 -2.00 -3.89 2.02
N HIS A 168 -1.75 -4.42 3.20
CA HIS A 168 -0.44 -4.94 3.60
C HIS A 168 -0.41 -6.47 3.49
N LYS A 169 0.29 -7.16 4.37
CA LYS A 169 0.33 -8.63 4.41
C LYS A 169 -0.53 -9.17 5.57
N ASP A 170 -1.57 -8.43 5.92
CA ASP A 170 -2.41 -8.64 7.10
C ASP A 170 -3.83 -9.08 6.74
N PHE A 171 -4.58 -8.29 5.99
CA PHE A 171 -5.95 -8.58 5.61
C PHE A 171 -6.10 -8.85 4.11
N GLN A 172 -7.07 -9.69 3.75
CA GLN A 172 -7.52 -9.89 2.37
C GLN A 172 -8.41 -8.72 1.91
N ALA A 173 -8.61 -8.57 0.61
CA ALA A 173 -9.37 -7.46 0.03
C ALA A 173 -10.80 -7.37 0.56
N TRP A 174 -11.49 -8.52 0.73
CA TRP A 174 -12.85 -8.54 1.28
C TRP A 174 -12.91 -8.12 2.76
N GLU A 175 -11.87 -8.42 3.54
CA GLU A 175 -11.72 -7.99 4.94
C GLU A 175 -11.49 -6.49 5.02
N HIS A 176 -10.60 -5.94 4.17
CA HIS A 176 -10.41 -4.49 4.04
C HIS A 176 -11.73 -3.78 3.67
N LYS A 177 -12.45 -4.30 2.69
CA LYS A 177 -13.76 -3.77 2.30
C LYS A 177 -14.71 -3.72 3.49
N GLN A 178 -14.81 -4.81 4.25
CA GLN A 178 -15.68 -4.88 5.43
C GLN A 178 -15.27 -3.87 6.51
N ILE A 179 -13.97 -3.71 6.78
CA ILE A 179 -13.46 -2.71 7.74
C ILE A 179 -13.89 -1.31 7.31
N ILE A 180 -13.65 -0.94 6.04
CA ILE A 180 -13.94 0.41 5.50
C ILE A 180 -15.46 0.70 5.56
N GLU A 181 -16.30 -0.22 5.08
CA GLU A 181 -17.75 -0.05 5.06
C GLU A 181 -18.35 0.03 6.47
N THR A 182 -17.79 -0.73 7.42
CA THR A 182 -18.27 -0.75 8.80
C THR A 182 -17.78 0.45 9.61
N ALA A 183 -16.55 0.92 9.37
CA ALA A 183 -16.00 2.08 10.05
C ALA A 183 -16.64 3.39 9.56
N GLY A 184 -16.77 3.54 8.23
CA GLY A 184 -17.37 4.72 7.57
C GLY A 184 -16.55 5.15 6.35
N LYS A 185 -17.04 4.81 5.16
CA LYS A 185 -16.40 5.10 3.87
C LYS A 185 -16.25 6.60 3.55
N GLU A 186 -16.92 7.46 4.28
CA GLU A 186 -16.83 8.91 4.13
C GLU A 186 -15.47 9.47 4.59
N PHE A 187 -14.81 8.79 5.55
CA PHE A 187 -13.50 9.21 6.08
C PHE A 187 -12.42 8.15 6.01
N VAL A 188 -12.77 6.90 5.67
CA VAL A 188 -11.83 5.77 5.51
C VAL A 188 -11.86 5.27 4.08
N GLY A 189 -10.69 4.95 3.55
CA GLY A 189 -10.52 4.24 2.30
C GLY A 189 -9.27 3.37 2.34
N THR A 190 -8.82 2.92 1.17
CA THR A 190 -7.65 2.05 1.10
C THR A 190 -6.44 2.75 0.48
N TYR A 191 -5.28 2.47 1.03
CA TYR A 191 -4.00 2.56 0.36
C TYR A 191 -3.78 1.22 -0.35
N LEU A 192 -4.01 1.20 -1.65
CA LEU A 192 -3.90 -0.01 -2.44
C LEU A 192 -2.45 -0.23 -2.88
N ASP A 193 -1.83 -1.29 -2.36
CA ASP A 193 -0.48 -1.75 -2.73
C ASP A 193 -0.61 -3.00 -3.60
N THR A 194 0.10 -3.05 -4.72
CA THR A 194 -0.04 -4.16 -5.68
C THR A 194 0.85 -5.36 -5.37
N GLY A 195 1.91 -5.20 -4.59
CA GLY A 195 2.86 -6.27 -4.28
C GLY A 195 2.59 -7.00 -2.96
N ASN A 196 1.62 -6.52 -2.18
CA ASN A 196 1.27 -7.12 -0.88
C ASN A 196 0.18 -8.22 -0.96
N PRO A 197 -0.83 -8.14 -1.83
CA PRO A 197 -1.93 -9.12 -1.86
C PRO A 197 -1.47 -10.56 -2.00
N VAL A 198 -0.36 -10.79 -2.71
CA VAL A 198 0.19 -12.14 -2.89
C VAL A 198 0.68 -12.78 -1.58
N PHE A 199 0.96 -12.00 -0.54
CA PHE A 199 1.29 -12.52 0.81
C PHE A 199 0.05 -12.95 1.59
N THR A 200 -1.14 -12.51 1.17
CA THR A 200 -2.44 -12.93 1.71
C THR A 200 -3.20 -13.85 0.75
N LEU A 201 -2.46 -14.49 -0.17
CA LEU A 201 -2.99 -15.48 -1.12
C LEU A 201 -4.01 -14.89 -2.12
N GLU A 202 -3.83 -13.63 -2.50
CA GLU A 202 -4.71 -12.94 -3.45
C GLU A 202 -4.00 -12.54 -4.73
N ASP A 203 -4.75 -12.53 -5.83
CA ASP A 203 -4.37 -11.91 -7.09
C ASP A 203 -4.48 -10.39 -6.96
N PRO A 204 -3.41 -9.61 -7.22
CA PRO A 204 -3.47 -8.14 -7.15
C PRO A 204 -4.56 -7.50 -8.02
N LEU A 205 -4.94 -8.14 -9.13
CA LEU A 205 -6.05 -7.67 -9.97
C LEU A 205 -7.40 -7.84 -9.25
N LEU A 206 -7.61 -8.95 -8.56
CA LEU A 206 -8.80 -9.16 -7.73
C LEU A 206 -8.89 -8.12 -6.61
N THR A 207 -7.75 -7.85 -5.95
CA THR A 207 -7.66 -6.83 -4.91
C THR A 207 -8.02 -5.44 -5.44
N LEU A 208 -7.48 -5.07 -6.62
CA LEU A 208 -7.86 -3.83 -7.31
C LEU A 208 -9.36 -3.78 -7.60
N GLU A 209 -9.93 -4.81 -8.21
CA GLU A 209 -11.35 -4.87 -8.58
C GLU A 209 -12.27 -4.77 -7.35
N THR A 210 -11.86 -5.35 -6.22
CA THR A 210 -12.63 -5.32 -4.97
C THR A 210 -12.57 -3.96 -4.29
N LEU A 211 -11.39 -3.31 -4.28
CA LEU A 211 -11.13 -2.13 -3.49
C LEU A 211 -11.08 -0.81 -4.27
N ALA A 212 -11.19 -0.84 -5.59
CA ALA A 212 -11.16 0.36 -6.43
C ALA A 212 -12.13 1.47 -5.96
N PRO A 213 -13.38 1.19 -5.54
CA PRO A 213 -14.31 2.23 -5.07
C PRO A 213 -13.86 2.94 -3.79
N TYR A 214 -12.93 2.35 -3.05
CA TYR A 214 -12.42 2.85 -1.76
C TYR A 214 -11.00 3.37 -1.86
N THR A 215 -10.36 3.29 -3.05
CA THR A 215 -8.93 3.61 -3.21
C THR A 215 -8.70 5.12 -3.10
N LEU A 216 -7.85 5.52 -2.15
CA LEU A 216 -7.41 6.91 -1.91
C LEU A 216 -6.02 7.16 -2.47
N THR A 217 -5.19 6.14 -2.55
CA THR A 217 -3.82 6.18 -3.07
C THR A 217 -3.43 4.82 -3.63
N PHE A 218 -2.62 4.79 -4.69
CA PHE A 218 -2.28 3.59 -5.41
C PHE A 218 -0.77 3.42 -5.52
N HIS A 219 -0.25 2.34 -4.97
CA HIS A 219 1.19 2.08 -4.89
C HIS A 219 1.58 0.85 -5.70
N LEU A 220 2.45 1.07 -6.69
CA LEU A 220 2.95 0.04 -7.58
C LEU A 220 4.19 -0.61 -6.96
N ARG A 221 4.03 -1.86 -6.61
CA ARG A 221 5.07 -2.76 -6.13
C ARG A 221 4.94 -4.09 -6.84
N ASP A 222 6.05 -4.68 -7.24
CA ASP A 222 6.06 -5.97 -7.92
C ASP A 222 6.59 -7.09 -7.02
N SER A 223 6.16 -8.30 -7.33
CA SER A 223 6.54 -9.50 -6.62
C SER A 223 6.72 -10.66 -7.59
N VAL A 224 7.73 -11.48 -7.37
CA VAL A 224 7.75 -12.84 -7.91
C VAL A 224 7.00 -13.76 -6.96
N VAL A 225 6.18 -14.64 -7.54
CA VAL A 225 5.39 -15.65 -6.83
C VAL A 225 5.61 -16.98 -7.53
N TYR A 226 6.05 -17.99 -6.83
CA TYR A 226 6.34 -19.30 -7.46
C TYR A 226 6.13 -20.46 -6.49
N GLU A 227 5.89 -21.65 -7.06
CA GLU A 227 5.75 -22.87 -6.28
C GLU A 227 7.11 -23.27 -5.63
N HIS A 228 7.06 -23.64 -4.37
CA HIS A 228 8.20 -24.06 -3.57
C HIS A 228 7.86 -25.37 -2.84
N GLN A 229 8.86 -26.23 -2.56
CA GLN A 229 8.63 -27.52 -1.88
C GLN A 229 7.85 -27.43 -0.56
N ASN A 230 7.95 -26.31 0.15
CA ASN A 230 7.29 -26.07 1.44
C ASN A 230 6.07 -25.13 1.33
N GLY A 231 5.56 -24.85 0.12
CA GLY A 231 4.42 -23.96 -0.08
C GLY A 231 4.56 -23.05 -1.29
N ILE A 232 4.25 -21.77 -1.15
CA ILE A 232 4.41 -20.77 -2.20
C ILE A 232 5.42 -19.71 -1.71
N ALA A 233 6.43 -19.47 -2.54
CA ALA A 233 7.41 -18.41 -2.29
C ALA A 233 6.95 -17.08 -2.88
N VAL A 234 7.12 -16.00 -2.11
CA VAL A 234 6.82 -14.63 -2.53
C VAL A 234 7.99 -13.73 -2.21
N GLN A 235 8.46 -12.94 -3.17
CA GLN A 235 9.54 -11.98 -2.96
C GLN A 235 9.26 -10.67 -3.71
N TRP A 236 9.46 -9.53 -3.05
CA TRP A 236 9.40 -8.23 -3.71
C TRP A 236 10.62 -7.99 -4.62
N VAL A 237 10.35 -7.49 -5.81
CA VAL A 237 11.33 -7.20 -6.84
C VAL A 237 11.09 -5.80 -7.43
N PRO A 238 12.03 -5.25 -8.23
CA PRO A 238 11.78 -4.02 -8.98
C PRO A 238 10.54 -4.12 -9.87
N LEU A 239 9.86 -3.02 -10.07
CA LEU A 239 8.64 -2.94 -10.89
C LEU A 239 8.92 -3.41 -12.33
N GLY A 240 8.09 -4.33 -12.82
CA GLY A 240 8.22 -4.93 -14.14
C GLY A 240 9.13 -6.16 -14.21
N GLU A 241 9.68 -6.61 -13.09
CA GLU A 241 10.56 -7.79 -13.02
C GLU A 241 9.92 -8.98 -12.28
N GLY A 242 8.68 -8.82 -11.83
CA GLY A 242 7.91 -9.85 -11.14
C GLY A 242 6.92 -10.61 -12.02
N THR A 243 5.95 -11.21 -11.37
CA THR A 243 4.91 -12.03 -12.02
C THR A 243 3.58 -11.27 -12.21
N ILE A 244 3.48 -10.03 -11.75
CA ILE A 244 2.27 -9.22 -11.87
C ILE A 244 2.18 -8.63 -13.28
N ASP A 245 1.07 -8.85 -13.97
CA ASP A 245 0.79 -8.22 -15.28
C ASP A 245 0.38 -6.75 -15.10
N PHE A 246 1.37 -5.87 -14.97
CA PHE A 246 1.13 -4.44 -14.79
C PHE A 246 0.47 -3.75 -15.97
N LYS A 247 0.64 -4.25 -17.19
CA LYS A 247 -0.06 -3.66 -18.37
C LYS A 247 -1.55 -3.85 -18.21
N HIS A 248 -1.98 -5.06 -17.90
CA HIS A 248 -3.38 -5.37 -17.66
C HIS A 248 -3.92 -4.67 -16.40
N LEU A 249 -3.16 -4.70 -15.31
CA LEU A 249 -3.55 -4.08 -14.04
C LEU A 249 -3.73 -2.55 -14.17
N ILE A 250 -2.82 -1.84 -14.86
CA ILE A 250 -2.94 -0.40 -15.09
C ILE A 250 -4.10 -0.07 -16.05
N ALA A 251 -4.29 -0.86 -17.10
CA ALA A 251 -5.44 -0.69 -17.98
C ALA A 251 -6.77 -0.82 -17.20
N ARG A 252 -6.84 -1.77 -16.26
CA ARG A 252 -8.01 -1.96 -15.41
C ARG A 252 -8.15 -0.85 -14.35
N ALA A 253 -7.04 -0.42 -13.75
CA ALA A 253 -7.02 0.68 -12.80
C ALA A 253 -7.54 1.98 -13.41
N ARG A 254 -7.16 2.29 -14.67
CA ARG A 254 -7.67 3.47 -15.40
C ARG A 254 -9.19 3.48 -15.55
N GLN A 255 -9.82 2.31 -15.64
CA GLN A 255 -11.28 2.18 -15.76
C GLN A 255 -12.00 2.30 -14.41
N LEU A 256 -11.33 1.92 -13.32
CA LEU A 256 -11.97 1.70 -12.01
C LEU A 256 -11.65 2.76 -10.97
N LEU A 257 -10.44 3.35 -11.02
CA LEU A 257 -10.02 4.29 -10.00
C LEU A 257 -10.52 5.70 -10.27
N ASN A 258 -10.77 6.43 -9.19
CA ASN A 258 -11.10 7.85 -9.24
C ASN A 258 -9.92 8.64 -9.86
N PRO A 259 -10.17 9.64 -10.72
CA PRO A 259 -9.14 10.47 -11.33
C PRO A 259 -8.22 11.20 -10.35
N ASP A 260 -8.66 11.42 -9.12
CA ASP A 260 -7.86 12.08 -8.08
C ASP A 260 -6.84 11.16 -7.40
N VAL A 261 -6.93 9.84 -7.63
CA VAL A 261 -5.98 8.87 -7.06
C VAL A 261 -4.58 9.11 -7.62
N ARG A 262 -3.61 9.25 -6.73
CA ARG A 262 -2.20 9.41 -7.08
C ARG A 262 -1.49 8.07 -7.08
N ILE A 263 -0.54 7.92 -8.01
CA ILE A 263 0.25 6.69 -8.19
C ILE A 263 1.65 6.91 -7.61
N PHE A 264 2.12 5.95 -6.82
CA PHE A 264 3.47 5.96 -6.24
C PHE A 264 4.21 4.68 -6.59
N ILE A 265 5.47 4.82 -6.96
CA ILE A 265 6.38 3.70 -7.20
C ILE A 265 6.98 3.27 -5.86
N LYS A 266 6.91 1.96 -5.55
CA LYS A 266 7.29 1.45 -4.21
C LYS A 266 8.10 0.14 -4.28
N PRO A 267 9.26 0.09 -4.94
CA PRO A 267 10.11 -1.10 -4.96
C PRO A 267 10.84 -1.25 -3.61
N ILE A 268 10.24 -2.00 -2.68
CA ILE A 268 10.94 -2.41 -1.46
C ILE A 268 11.60 -3.75 -1.75
N THR A 269 12.88 -3.73 -2.01
CA THR A 269 13.68 -4.89 -2.41
C THR A 269 14.74 -5.25 -1.38
N GLY A 270 15.46 -6.36 -1.60
CA GLY A 270 16.49 -6.83 -0.66
C GLY A 270 15.93 -7.73 0.45
N ARG A 271 14.64 -8.00 0.50
CA ARG A 271 14.07 -8.98 1.43
C ARG A 271 14.21 -10.39 0.85
N PRO A 272 14.56 -11.40 1.67
CA PRO A 272 14.52 -12.79 1.24
C PRO A 272 13.09 -13.22 0.86
N PRO A 273 12.93 -14.28 0.04
CA PRO A 273 11.62 -14.86 -0.22
C PRO A 273 10.93 -15.31 1.07
N ALA A 274 9.66 -14.94 1.22
CA ALA A 274 8.79 -15.49 2.26
C ALA A 274 8.11 -16.75 1.73
N ILE A 275 8.11 -17.81 2.51
CA ILE A 275 7.42 -19.06 2.17
C ILE A 275 6.07 -19.09 2.88
N LEU A 276 5.01 -19.11 2.11
CA LEU A 276 3.64 -19.25 2.60
C LEU A 276 3.33 -20.75 2.72
N PRO A 277 3.09 -21.29 3.93
CA PRO A 277 3.00 -22.75 4.14
C PRO A 277 1.60 -23.28 3.75
N VAL A 278 1.24 -23.15 2.48
CA VAL A 278 -0.09 -23.50 1.96
C VAL A 278 -0.40 -25.00 1.97
N TYR A 279 0.57 -25.84 2.34
CA TYR A 279 0.37 -27.27 2.53
C TYR A 279 0.08 -27.65 3.99
N ASP A 280 0.07 -26.67 4.91
CA ASP A 280 -0.20 -26.85 6.33
C ASP A 280 -1.68 -26.57 6.64
N GLU A 281 -2.44 -27.62 6.97
CA GLU A 281 -3.86 -27.53 7.31
C GLU A 281 -4.10 -26.64 8.55
N GLN A 282 -3.23 -26.71 9.55
CA GLN A 282 -3.37 -25.93 10.79
C GLN A 282 -3.14 -24.45 10.52
N TRP A 283 -2.24 -24.10 9.61
CA TRP A 283 -2.02 -22.73 9.17
C TRP A 283 -3.27 -22.14 8.49
N TRP A 284 -3.95 -22.93 7.62
CA TRP A 284 -5.20 -22.53 6.99
C TRP A 284 -6.31 -22.32 8.02
N ALA A 285 -6.50 -23.32 8.91
CA ALA A 285 -7.54 -23.25 9.94
C ALA A 285 -7.37 -22.04 10.86
N LYS A 286 -6.13 -21.67 11.17
CA LYS A 286 -5.83 -20.55 12.05
C LYS A 286 -5.96 -19.18 11.35
N TRP A 287 -5.35 -19.04 10.16
CA TRP A 287 -5.16 -17.74 9.54
C TRP A 287 -6.14 -17.42 8.41
N TYR A 288 -6.70 -18.44 7.79
CA TYR A 288 -7.60 -18.30 6.63
C TYR A 288 -8.85 -19.19 6.74
N PRO A 289 -9.58 -19.20 7.89
CA PRO A 289 -10.72 -20.09 8.09
C PRO A 289 -11.88 -19.81 7.14
N LYS A 290 -11.90 -18.61 6.53
CA LYS A 290 -12.92 -18.16 5.56
C LYS A 290 -12.34 -17.97 4.15
N ALA A 291 -11.21 -18.62 3.85
CA ALA A 291 -10.61 -18.54 2.52
C ALA A 291 -11.59 -18.97 1.43
N ARG A 292 -11.58 -18.24 0.33
CA ARG A 292 -12.47 -18.49 -0.81
C ARG A 292 -11.70 -19.24 -1.89
N ALA A 293 -12.13 -20.45 -2.19
CA ALA A 293 -11.42 -21.34 -3.12
C ALA A 293 -11.21 -20.71 -4.50
N GLN A 294 -12.16 -19.94 -5.01
CA GLN A 294 -12.06 -19.28 -6.32
C GLN A 294 -10.96 -18.19 -6.31
N GLU A 295 -10.85 -17.41 -5.24
CA GLU A 295 -9.83 -16.37 -5.08
C GLU A 295 -8.44 -17.01 -4.96
N TYR A 296 -8.32 -18.06 -4.17
CA TYR A 296 -7.10 -18.83 -4.06
C TYR A 296 -6.68 -19.48 -5.39
N ALA A 297 -7.63 -19.99 -6.19
CA ALA A 297 -7.33 -20.54 -7.51
C ALA A 297 -6.73 -19.49 -8.48
N ARG A 298 -7.18 -18.23 -8.41
CA ARG A 298 -6.56 -17.11 -9.15
C ARG A 298 -5.11 -16.88 -8.71
N PHE A 299 -4.86 -16.84 -7.41
CA PHE A 299 -3.52 -16.72 -6.85
C PHE A 299 -2.60 -17.88 -7.27
N LEU A 300 -3.08 -19.13 -7.20
CA LEU A 300 -2.31 -20.30 -7.67
C LEU A 300 -1.94 -20.21 -9.15
N THR A 301 -2.79 -19.61 -9.97
CA THR A 301 -2.48 -19.41 -11.39
C THR A 301 -1.26 -18.50 -11.57
N ILE A 302 -1.09 -17.50 -10.72
CA ILE A 302 0.12 -16.64 -10.69
C ILE A 302 1.34 -17.47 -10.27
N ALA A 303 1.22 -18.21 -9.16
CA ALA A 303 2.32 -19.01 -8.61
C ALA A 303 2.86 -20.05 -9.59
N ARG A 304 1.97 -20.75 -10.33
CA ARG A 304 2.34 -21.75 -11.33
C ARG A 304 3.08 -21.20 -12.54
N ARG A 305 2.92 -19.93 -12.85
CA ARG A 305 3.60 -19.25 -13.97
C ARG A 305 4.91 -18.59 -13.55
N GLY A 306 5.08 -18.41 -12.24
CA GLY A 306 6.23 -17.72 -11.70
C GLY A 306 7.46 -18.59 -11.56
N ARG A 307 8.59 -17.95 -11.31
CA ARG A 307 9.90 -18.57 -11.05
C ARG A 307 10.64 -17.75 -10.01
N PRO A 308 11.65 -18.34 -9.37
CA PRO A 308 12.56 -17.59 -8.51
C PRO A 308 13.13 -16.36 -9.24
N TYR A 309 13.40 -15.30 -8.49
CA TYR A 309 14.08 -14.14 -9.04
C TYR A 309 15.56 -14.47 -9.25
N GLU A 310 16.00 -14.47 -10.51
CA GLU A 310 17.33 -14.95 -10.93
C GLU A 310 18.39 -13.88 -10.93
N LYS A 311 18.01 -12.59 -10.80
CA LYS A 311 19.00 -11.50 -10.79
C LYS A 311 19.66 -11.38 -9.41
N HIS A 312 20.90 -10.89 -9.41
CA HIS A 312 21.63 -10.66 -8.17
C HIS A 312 20.93 -9.61 -7.29
N VAL A 313 20.73 -9.95 -6.04
CA VAL A 313 20.15 -9.08 -5.01
C VAL A 313 20.99 -9.16 -3.75
N VAL A 314 21.44 -8.01 -3.28
CA VAL A 314 21.98 -7.90 -1.92
C VAL A 314 20.81 -7.97 -0.94
N GLN A 315 20.80 -8.99 -0.08
CA GLN A 315 19.72 -9.19 0.89
C GLN A 315 19.98 -8.39 2.16
N GLU A 316 18.91 -7.84 2.72
CA GLU A 316 18.97 -7.20 4.04
C GLU A 316 19.14 -8.26 5.14
N ASP A 317 20.06 -8.01 6.06
CA ASP A 317 20.14 -8.78 7.29
C ASP A 317 19.02 -8.33 8.26
N LEU A 318 18.08 -9.23 8.48
CA LEU A 318 16.93 -8.99 9.37
C LEU A 318 17.21 -9.42 10.83
N THR A 319 18.43 -9.90 11.12
CA THR A 319 18.79 -10.39 12.46
C THR A 319 19.04 -9.28 13.47
N GLY A 320 19.11 -8.03 13.03
CA GLY A 320 19.46 -6.87 13.86
C GLY A 320 20.95 -6.75 14.18
N ARG A 321 21.80 -7.55 13.56
CA ARG A 321 23.26 -7.47 13.73
C ARG A 321 23.81 -6.24 12.99
N PRO A 322 24.95 -5.69 13.43
CA PRO A 322 25.63 -4.62 12.69
C PRO A 322 26.00 -5.08 11.28
N ILE A 323 25.61 -4.30 10.28
CA ILE A 323 25.92 -4.58 8.88
C ILE A 323 27.28 -3.97 8.54
N PRO A 324 28.23 -4.71 7.93
CA PRO A 324 29.50 -4.16 7.50
C PRO A 324 29.31 -3.00 6.52
N ALA A 325 30.15 -1.96 6.62
CA ALA A 325 30.02 -0.75 5.82
C ALA A 325 29.97 -1.02 4.28
N PRO A 326 30.81 -1.88 3.69
CA PRO A 326 30.70 -2.19 2.26
C PRO A 326 29.37 -2.80 1.87
N TYR A 327 28.81 -3.66 2.74
CA TYR A 327 27.52 -4.28 2.51
C TYR A 327 26.37 -3.26 2.58
N GLN A 328 26.43 -2.33 3.56
CA GLN A 328 25.45 -1.23 3.66
C GLN A 328 25.51 -0.33 2.41
N LEU A 329 26.70 -0.03 1.90
CA LEU A 329 26.86 0.73 0.65
C LEU A 329 26.22 0.01 -0.54
N ALA A 330 26.42 -1.30 -0.67
CA ALA A 330 25.81 -2.11 -1.71
C ALA A 330 24.26 -2.11 -1.62
N LEU A 331 23.70 -2.24 -0.42
CA LEU A 331 22.26 -2.11 -0.18
C LEU A 331 21.73 -0.72 -0.58
N ASN A 332 22.42 0.33 -0.21
CA ASN A 332 22.03 1.70 -0.53
C ASN A 332 22.05 1.95 -2.06
N TYR A 333 23.09 1.50 -2.73
CA TYR A 333 23.19 1.56 -4.19
C TYR A 333 22.03 0.79 -4.85
N GLN A 334 21.79 -0.43 -4.39
CA GLN A 334 20.70 -1.28 -4.89
C GLN A 334 19.33 -0.61 -4.73
N GLN A 335 19.04 0.00 -3.56
CA GLN A 335 17.75 0.67 -3.35
C GLN A 335 17.52 1.80 -4.35
N LYS A 336 18.57 2.59 -4.64
CA LYS A 336 18.51 3.69 -5.61
C LYS A 336 18.34 3.15 -7.04
N GLU A 337 19.14 2.19 -7.43
CA GLU A 337 19.14 1.57 -8.77
C GLU A 337 17.79 0.88 -9.04
N HIS A 338 17.25 0.13 -8.08
CA HIS A 338 15.95 -0.52 -8.20
C HIS A 338 14.82 0.50 -8.34
N MET A 339 14.90 1.65 -7.66
CA MET A 339 13.95 2.74 -7.83
C MET A 339 14.04 3.34 -9.23
N GLU A 340 15.23 3.63 -9.72
CA GLU A 340 15.45 4.21 -11.04
C GLU A 340 14.93 3.29 -12.16
N ARG A 341 15.20 1.99 -12.08
CA ARG A 341 14.62 1.00 -13.02
C ARG A 341 13.10 0.95 -12.95
N SER A 342 12.55 1.00 -11.74
CA SER A 342 11.09 0.99 -11.55
C SER A 342 10.42 2.23 -12.11
N ILE A 343 11.04 3.41 -11.98
CA ILE A 343 10.57 4.66 -12.57
C ILE A 343 10.65 4.57 -14.12
N ALA A 344 11.75 4.06 -14.66
CA ALA A 344 11.91 3.86 -16.09
C ALA A 344 10.81 2.94 -16.66
N TYR A 345 10.57 1.79 -16.02
CA TYR A 345 9.48 0.88 -16.41
C TYR A 345 8.09 1.56 -16.36
N ALA A 346 7.81 2.31 -15.30
CA ALA A 346 6.55 3.04 -15.17
C ALA A 346 6.33 4.03 -16.32
N ARG A 347 7.39 4.76 -16.73
CA ARG A 347 7.32 5.73 -17.82
C ARG A 347 7.31 5.08 -19.20
N GLU A 348 8.25 4.20 -19.46
CA GLU A 348 8.49 3.65 -20.80
C GLU A 348 7.46 2.58 -21.19
N VAL A 349 7.07 1.73 -20.23
CA VAL A 349 6.19 0.59 -20.50
C VAL A 349 4.74 0.88 -20.10
N LEU A 350 4.51 1.47 -18.93
CA LEU A 350 3.15 1.73 -18.43
C LEU A 350 2.61 3.09 -18.85
N LYS A 351 3.45 3.95 -19.44
CA LYS A 351 3.10 5.31 -19.90
C LYS A 351 2.51 6.17 -18.75
N LEU A 352 3.14 6.08 -17.58
CA LEU A 352 2.82 6.88 -16.40
C LEU A 352 3.81 8.03 -16.23
N GLY A 353 3.39 9.10 -15.53
CA GLY A 353 4.15 10.33 -15.34
C GLY A 353 3.64 11.47 -16.22
N ILE A 354 3.57 12.67 -15.63
CA ILE A 354 3.18 13.89 -16.35
C ILE A 354 4.45 14.66 -16.77
N ARG A 355 5.44 14.71 -15.89
CA ARG A 355 6.74 15.30 -16.18
C ARG A 355 7.58 14.31 -16.98
N SER A 356 8.11 14.75 -18.09
CA SER A 356 8.96 13.96 -19.01
C SER A 356 10.42 14.31 -18.83
#